data_2cf16379e73415b484fd67813544d00d
#
_entry.id   2cf16379e73415b484fd67813544d00d
#
_cell.length_a   1.000
_cell.length_b   1.000
_cell.length_c   1.000
_cell.angle_alpha   90.00
_cell.angle_beta   90.00
_cell.angle_gamma   90.00
#
_symmetry.space_group_name_H-M   'P 1'
#
loop_
_entity.id
_entity.type
_entity.pdbx_description
1 polymer ?
#
loop_
_entity_poly.entity_id
_entity_poly.type
_entity_poly.pdbx_seq_one_letter_code
_entity_poly.pdbx_strand_id
1 'polypeptide(L)'
;MTKNDRHENARMLIEDGPCTSITVVNMPTLCDYFEVTPRTITRRVSNGELPLGIKRGREKVWRLIDIRKAIEKEMKKTRWLA
;
A
#
# COMPACT_ATOMS: atom_id res chain seq x y z
N MET A 1 -12.38 16.64 4.29
CA MET A 1 -11.67 15.99 3.19
C MET A 1 -12.56 14.99 2.48
N THR A 2 -12.52 15.00 1.18
CA THR A 2 -13.28 14.05 0.38
C THR A 2 -12.50 12.73 0.23
N LYS A 3 -13.20 11.71 -0.20
CA LYS A 3 -12.58 10.41 -0.48
C LYS A 3 -11.50 10.53 -1.55
N ASN A 4 -11.71 11.38 -2.55
CA ASN A 4 -10.75 11.60 -3.62
C ASN A 4 -9.46 12.23 -3.10
N ASP A 5 -9.56 13.15 -2.13
CA ASP A 5 -8.39 13.78 -1.55
C ASP A 5 -7.52 12.76 -0.81
N ARG A 6 -8.14 11.81 -0.12
CA ARG A 6 -7.41 10.76 0.58
C ARG A 6 -6.66 9.87 -0.41
N HIS A 7 -7.31 9.51 -1.50
CA HIS A 7 -6.70 8.70 -2.54
C HIS A 7 -5.52 9.43 -3.16
N GLU A 8 -5.71 10.70 -3.51
CA GLU A 8 -4.64 11.51 -4.09
C GLU A 8 -3.44 11.63 -3.14
N ASN A 9 -3.70 11.88 -1.86
CA ASN A 9 -2.63 11.99 -0.88
C ASN A 9 -1.88 10.69 -0.72
N ALA A 10 -2.58 9.57 -0.66
CA ALA A 10 -1.95 8.26 -0.55
C ALA A 10 -1.13 7.95 -1.80
N ARG A 11 -1.66 8.28 -2.98
CA ARG A 11 -0.98 8.06 -4.24
C ARG A 11 0.31 8.87 -4.32
N MET A 12 0.26 10.13 -3.94
CA MET A 12 1.45 10.98 -3.94
C MET A 12 2.51 10.46 -2.98
N LEU A 13 2.09 10.02 -1.80
CA LEU A 13 3.02 9.49 -0.81
C LEU A 13 3.70 8.20 -1.31
N ILE A 14 2.92 7.30 -1.88
CA ILE A 14 3.43 5.99 -2.30
C ILE A 14 4.21 6.06 -3.61
N GLU A 15 3.74 6.82 -4.58
CA GLU A 15 4.36 6.87 -5.90
C GLU A 15 5.47 7.92 -6.00
N ASP A 16 5.27 9.09 -5.40
CA ASP A 16 6.18 10.22 -5.58
C ASP A 16 6.85 10.70 -4.29
N GLY A 17 6.41 10.21 -3.13
CA GLY A 17 6.96 10.64 -1.86
C GLY A 17 8.38 10.16 -1.62
N PRO A 18 9.09 10.81 -0.68
CA PRO A 18 10.44 10.37 -0.32
C PRO A 18 10.42 8.92 0.17
N CYS A 19 11.37 8.13 -0.32
CA CYS A 19 11.46 6.71 0.05
C CYS A 19 12.87 6.40 0.51
N THR A 20 13.01 6.11 1.79
CA THR A 20 14.26 5.67 2.38
C THR A 20 14.08 4.25 2.92
N SER A 21 15.16 3.65 3.43
CA SER A 21 15.07 2.31 4.01
C SER A 21 14.17 2.24 5.24
N ILE A 22 13.86 3.38 5.87
CA ILE A 22 13.04 3.43 7.06
C ILE A 22 11.63 4.01 6.83
N THR A 23 11.33 4.43 5.61
CA THR A 23 9.99 4.96 5.30
C THR A 23 8.97 3.84 5.34
N VAL A 24 7.89 4.05 6.09
CA VAL A 24 6.81 3.06 6.22
C VAL A 24 5.46 3.70 5.91
N VAL A 25 4.50 2.85 5.54
CA VAL A 25 3.11 3.26 5.35
C VAL A 25 2.22 2.36 6.20
N ASN A 26 1.09 2.89 6.63
CA ASN A 26 0.18 2.14 7.49
C ASN A 26 -1.02 1.61 6.70
N MET A 27 -1.87 0.84 7.39
CA MET A 27 -3.06 0.24 6.77
C MET A 27 -4.00 1.28 6.14
N PRO A 28 -4.36 2.37 6.83
CA PRO A 28 -5.24 3.36 6.23
C PRO A 28 -4.69 3.94 4.92
N THR A 29 -3.39 4.18 4.85
CA THR A 29 -2.76 4.71 3.64
C THR A 29 -2.88 3.72 2.49
N LEU A 30 -2.66 2.43 2.75
CA LEU A 30 -2.82 1.41 1.71
C LEU A 30 -4.27 1.30 1.26
N CYS A 31 -5.20 1.36 2.19
CA CYS A 31 -6.62 1.32 1.85
C CYS A 31 -7.01 2.50 0.96
N ASP A 32 -6.52 3.68 1.27
CA ASP A 32 -6.79 4.87 0.47
C ASP A 32 -6.15 4.76 -0.92
N TYR A 33 -4.93 4.23 -0.98
CA TYR A 33 -4.23 4.08 -2.26
C TYR A 33 -4.95 3.11 -3.20
N PHE A 34 -5.32 1.94 -2.69
CA PHE A 34 -5.97 0.92 -3.49
C PHE A 34 -7.49 1.07 -3.55
N GLU A 35 -8.05 1.98 -2.75
CA GLU A 35 -9.50 2.19 -2.61
C GLU A 35 -10.22 0.91 -2.21
N VAL A 36 -9.69 0.25 -1.20
CA VAL A 36 -10.22 -1.02 -0.67
C VAL A 36 -10.32 -0.97 0.84
N THR A 37 -10.94 -2.00 1.42
CA THR A 37 -11.06 -2.13 2.87
C THR A 37 -9.82 -2.81 3.47
N PRO A 38 -9.60 -2.67 4.80
CA PRO A 38 -8.51 -3.40 5.45
C PRO A 38 -8.60 -4.91 5.26
N ARG A 39 -9.81 -5.45 5.19
CA ARG A 39 -10.00 -6.87 4.96
C ARG A 39 -9.40 -7.30 3.62
N THR A 40 -9.58 -6.48 2.59
CA THR A 40 -9.02 -6.75 1.27
C THR A 40 -7.49 -6.71 1.31
N ILE A 41 -6.91 -5.75 2.04
CA ILE A 41 -5.46 -5.68 2.20
C ILE A 41 -4.94 -6.95 2.87
N THR A 42 -5.60 -7.38 3.95
CA THR A 42 -5.21 -8.61 4.66
C THR A 42 -5.27 -9.82 3.73
N ARG A 43 -6.31 -9.92 2.92
CA ARG A 43 -6.45 -11.01 1.97
C ARG A 43 -5.33 -11.00 0.92
N ARG A 44 -4.97 -9.84 0.41
CA ARG A 44 -3.88 -9.72 -0.56
C ARG A 44 -2.53 -10.11 0.02
N VAL A 45 -2.31 -9.79 1.29
CA VAL A 45 -1.10 -10.23 1.98
C VAL A 45 -1.09 -11.75 2.08
N SER A 46 -2.22 -12.35 2.46
CA SER A 46 -2.32 -13.81 2.56
C SER A 46 -2.11 -14.50 1.23
N ASN A 47 -2.52 -13.87 0.15
CA ASN A 47 -2.37 -14.43 -1.20
C ASN A 47 -0.98 -14.19 -1.80
N GLY A 48 -0.11 -13.48 -1.09
CA GLY A 48 1.22 -13.18 -1.61
C GLY A 48 1.27 -12.02 -2.58
N GLU A 49 0.18 -11.27 -2.73
CA GLU A 49 0.12 -10.11 -3.63
C GLU A 49 0.76 -8.87 -3.01
N LEU A 50 0.78 -8.80 -1.69
CA LEU A 50 1.42 -7.73 -0.95
C LEU A 50 2.40 -8.33 0.05
N PRO A 51 3.46 -7.59 0.42
CA PRO A 51 4.43 -8.10 1.39
C PRO A 51 3.80 -8.20 2.78
N LEU A 52 4.44 -9.00 3.63
CA LEU A 52 4.01 -9.12 5.02
C LEU A 52 4.28 -7.80 5.73
N GLY A 53 3.29 -7.33 6.48
CA GLY A 53 3.44 -6.13 7.26
C GLY A 53 4.28 -6.37 8.51
N ILE A 54 4.78 -5.28 9.08
CA ILE A 54 5.54 -5.29 10.30
C ILE A 54 4.61 -4.80 11.42
N LYS A 55 4.47 -5.60 12.46
CA LYS A 55 3.64 -5.18 13.59
C LYS A 55 4.39 -4.14 14.40
N ARG A 56 3.76 -3.00 14.62
CA ARG A 56 4.34 -1.89 15.36
C ARG A 56 3.32 -1.38 16.36
N GLY A 57 3.43 -1.83 17.61
CA GLY A 57 2.42 -1.53 18.59
C GLY A 57 1.10 -2.17 18.20
N ARG A 58 0.05 -1.36 18.08
CA ARG A 58 -1.27 -1.82 17.65
C ARG A 58 -1.49 -1.72 16.15
N GLU A 59 -0.52 -1.14 15.44
CA GLU A 59 -0.62 -0.95 14.01
C GLU A 59 0.22 -1.95 13.26
N LYS A 60 -0.17 -2.21 12.03
CA LYS A 60 0.65 -2.92 11.07
C LYS A 60 1.12 -1.90 10.04
N VAL A 61 2.42 -1.92 9.74
CA VAL A 61 3.01 -1.01 8.77
C VAL A 61 3.80 -1.82 7.74
N TRP A 62 4.03 -1.21 6.60
CA TRP A 62 4.82 -1.83 5.52
C TRP A 62 5.90 -0.86 5.10
N ARG A 63 7.07 -1.38 4.75
CA ARG A 63 8.11 -0.52 4.21
C ARG A 63 7.67 -0.02 2.83
N LEU A 64 7.82 1.27 2.60
CA LEU A 64 7.38 1.85 1.34
C LEU A 64 8.09 1.21 0.14
N ILE A 65 9.37 0.88 0.29
CA ILE A 65 10.13 0.24 -0.78
C ILE A 65 9.52 -1.11 -1.16
N ASP A 66 9.05 -1.88 -0.18
CA ASP A 66 8.41 -3.16 -0.43
C ASP A 66 7.06 -3.00 -1.14
N ILE A 67 6.30 -1.99 -0.74
CA ILE A 67 5.02 -1.68 -1.38
C ILE A 67 5.22 -1.27 -2.82
N ARG A 68 6.22 -0.43 -3.10
CA ARG A 68 6.52 -0.02 -4.48
C ARG A 68 6.90 -1.21 -5.36
N LYS A 69 7.69 -2.14 -4.81
CA LYS A 69 8.06 -3.35 -5.55
C LYS A 69 6.84 -4.21 -5.85
N ALA A 70 5.93 -4.33 -4.89
CA ALA A 70 4.72 -5.12 -5.08
C ALA A 70 3.82 -4.50 -6.15
N ILE A 71 3.67 -3.18 -6.13
CA ILE A 71 2.87 -2.47 -7.12
C ILE A 71 3.46 -2.66 -8.51
N GLU A 72 4.77 -2.50 -8.64
CA GLU A 72 5.45 -2.65 -9.92
C GLU A 72 5.28 -4.06 -10.47
N LYS A 73 5.40 -5.06 -9.60
CA LYS A 73 5.24 -6.46 -10.00
C LYS A 73 3.85 -6.74 -10.53
N GLU A 74 2.82 -6.23 -9.85
CA GLU A 74 1.45 -6.44 -10.26
C GLU A 74 1.11 -5.66 -11.53
N MET A 75 1.67 -4.48 -11.70
CA MET A 75 1.48 -3.72 -12.93
C MET A 75 2.05 -4.45 -14.14
N LYS A 76 3.19 -5.10 -13.97
CA LYS A 76 3.78 -5.89 -15.06
C LYS A 76 2.90 -7.05 -15.44
N LYS A 77 2.14 -7.59 -14.50
CA LYS A 77 1.20 -8.67 -14.75
C LYS A 77 -0.13 -8.17 -15.28
N THR A 78 -0.32 -6.87 -15.31
CA THR A 78 -1.55 -6.19 -15.73
C THR A 78 -2.81 -6.57 -14.95
N ARG A 79 -2.64 -7.20 -13.79
CA ARG A 79 -3.77 -7.68 -12.98
C ARG A 79 -4.68 -6.55 -12.51
N TRP A 80 -4.07 -5.44 -12.08
CA TRP A 80 -4.82 -4.33 -11.51
C TRP A 80 -5.23 -3.30 -12.55
N LEU A 81 -4.84 -3.50 -13.79
CA LEU A 81 -5.19 -2.62 -14.88
C LEU A 81 -6.40 -3.13 -15.68
N ALA A 82 -6.76 -4.36 -15.45
CA ALA A 82 -7.85 -4.99 -16.18
C ALA A 82 -9.22 -4.52 -15.70
#